data_fc1afe2e55f8f02a7a2e9927a3a99f75
#
_entry.id   fc1afe2e55f8f02a7a2e9927a3a99f75
#
_cell.length_a   1.000
_cell.length_b   1.000
_cell.length_c   1.000
_cell.angle_alpha   90.00
_cell.angle_beta   90.00
_cell.angle_gamma   90.00
#
_symmetry.space_group_name_H-M   'P 1'
#
loop_
_entity.id
_entity.type
_entity.pdbx_description
1 polymer ?
#
loop_
_entity_poly.entity_id
_entity_poly.type
_entity_poly.pdbx_seq_one_letter_code
_entity_poly.pdbx_strand_id
1 'polypeptide(L)'
;MKRQILICLCGTLSILEVSAQHFHLNVGAQAQTQNSPLFFQNGGAFVTNSGFVLPLPLTTNGTYAGYYSTASLTPTAIGTGFFDPPAPGTQVRLRFVSASGPVGGSFGIWDVDGFNPNEDAASTLTFSLPVVTVNGTNSILLSENDAEPGADPFGHIHGRAFSATTPGLYVVTVQAYDNSANGTPSGSIHSPSILLPIYFQAGVTIAGLTRDTNQVTITFASRNGRSYFVQATATPQISASWQDIAGPFTGNILQTATDANVNAVARFYRLRVTTP
;
A
#
# COMPACT_ATOMS: atom_id res chain seq x y z
N MET A 1 8.42 -60.30 -33.98
CA MET A 1 7.42 -59.58 -33.19
C MET A 1 8.15 -58.54 -32.31
N LYS A 2 8.14 -57.26 -32.71
CA LYS A 2 8.72 -56.18 -31.92
C LYS A 2 7.59 -55.52 -31.12
N ARG A 3 7.62 -55.61 -29.79
CA ARG A 3 6.71 -54.92 -28.89
C ARG A 3 7.14 -53.46 -28.74
N GLN A 4 6.33 -52.53 -29.19
CA GLN A 4 6.46 -51.11 -28.89
C GLN A 4 5.81 -50.85 -27.53
N ILE A 5 6.59 -50.31 -26.59
CA ILE A 5 6.13 -49.83 -25.30
C ILE A 5 5.78 -48.35 -25.48
N LEU A 6 4.49 -48.03 -25.37
CA LEU A 6 3.97 -46.65 -25.37
C LEU A 6 4.08 -46.13 -23.92
N ILE A 7 5.05 -45.23 -23.68
CA ILE A 7 5.16 -44.53 -22.39
C ILE A 7 4.22 -43.33 -22.44
N CYS A 8 3.11 -43.40 -21.74
CA CYS A 8 2.21 -42.26 -21.55
C CYS A 8 2.80 -41.36 -20.46
N LEU A 9 3.39 -40.22 -20.87
CA LEU A 9 3.88 -39.21 -19.95
C LEU A 9 2.68 -38.38 -19.49
N CYS A 10 2.05 -38.74 -18.36
CA CYS A 10 1.08 -37.89 -17.68
C CYS A 10 1.81 -36.73 -17.04
N GLY A 11 1.89 -35.60 -17.74
CA GLY A 11 2.33 -34.33 -17.16
C GLY A 11 1.26 -33.82 -16.20
N THR A 12 1.53 -33.90 -14.90
CA THR A 12 0.75 -33.19 -13.89
C THR A 12 1.02 -31.70 -14.05
N LEU A 13 0.05 -31.00 -14.63
CA LEU A 13 0.01 -29.53 -14.61
C LEU A 13 -0.23 -29.12 -13.15
N SER A 14 0.82 -28.83 -12.41
CA SER A 14 0.71 -28.14 -11.13
C SER A 14 0.19 -26.74 -11.41
N ILE A 15 -1.10 -26.52 -11.16
CA ILE A 15 -1.67 -25.17 -11.05
C ILE A 15 -0.99 -24.56 -9.82
N LEU A 16 -0.03 -23.68 -10.06
CA LEU A 16 0.45 -22.79 -9.01
C LEU A 16 -0.73 -21.90 -8.63
N GLU A 17 -1.39 -22.23 -7.54
CA GLU A 17 -2.29 -21.30 -6.87
C GLU A 17 -1.43 -20.08 -6.49
N VAL A 18 -1.60 -18.99 -7.23
CA VAL A 18 -1.09 -17.69 -6.82
C VAL A 18 -1.97 -17.27 -5.65
N SER A 19 -1.59 -17.70 -4.45
CA SER A 19 -2.11 -17.14 -3.22
C SER A 19 -1.96 -15.63 -3.33
N ALA A 20 -3.06 -14.91 -3.27
CA ALA A 20 -3.07 -13.45 -3.25
C ALA A 20 -2.31 -13.00 -2.00
N GLN A 21 -1.03 -12.71 -2.15
CA GLN A 21 -0.16 -12.32 -1.05
C GLN A 21 -0.55 -10.91 -0.63
N HIS A 22 -1.24 -10.79 0.49
CA HIS A 22 -1.53 -9.50 1.13
C HIS A 22 -0.45 -9.18 2.17
N PHE A 23 -0.22 -7.89 2.37
CA PHE A 23 0.74 -7.38 3.35
C PHE A 23 0.01 -7.06 4.64
N HIS A 24 0.55 -7.49 5.76
CA HIS A 24 0.05 -7.11 7.07
C HIS A 24 0.76 -5.85 7.56
N LEU A 25 -0.02 -4.91 8.10
CA LEU A 25 0.49 -3.81 8.90
C LEU A 25 0.12 -4.07 10.36
N ASN A 26 1.08 -4.59 11.12
CA ASN A 26 0.86 -5.08 12.46
C ASN A 26 0.98 -3.96 13.50
N VAL A 27 -0.07 -3.78 14.32
CA VAL A 27 -0.09 -2.86 15.45
C VAL A 27 0.03 -3.64 16.74
N GLY A 28 1.05 -3.32 17.53
CA GLY A 28 1.30 -3.83 18.88
C GLY A 28 1.47 -2.69 19.88
N ALA A 29 1.94 -3.00 21.09
CA ALA A 29 2.30 -2.03 22.12
C ALA A 29 3.71 -2.31 22.67
N GLN A 30 4.44 -1.27 23.04
CA GLN A 30 5.78 -1.44 23.59
C GLN A 30 5.77 -2.17 24.95
N ALA A 31 4.69 -2.06 25.71
CA ALA A 31 4.42 -2.85 26.91
C ALA A 31 2.91 -2.86 27.20
N GLN A 32 2.42 -3.87 27.90
CA GLN A 32 1.02 -3.97 28.34
C GLN A 32 0.73 -3.13 29.60
N THR A 33 1.20 -1.89 29.64
CA THR A 33 1.04 -0.99 30.78
C THR A 33 0.41 0.32 30.37
N GLN A 34 -0.25 0.98 31.32
CA GLN A 34 -0.85 2.29 31.13
C GLN A 34 0.13 3.30 30.53
N ASN A 35 -0.31 4.06 29.54
CA ASN A 35 0.45 5.05 28.77
C ASN A 35 1.59 4.50 27.91
N SER A 36 1.82 3.19 27.86
CA SER A 36 2.77 2.61 26.91
C SER A 36 2.27 2.87 25.47
N PRO A 37 3.12 3.36 24.55
CA PRO A 37 2.65 3.69 23.22
C PRO A 37 2.35 2.44 22.39
N LEU A 38 1.30 2.54 21.56
CA LEU A 38 1.14 1.64 20.43
C LEU A 38 2.26 1.86 19.41
N PHE A 39 2.58 0.85 18.62
CA PHE A 39 3.58 0.98 17.56
C PHE A 39 3.28 0.03 16.39
N PHE A 40 3.85 0.33 15.23
CA PHE A 40 3.79 -0.55 14.07
C PHE A 40 4.98 -1.50 14.11
N GLN A 41 4.77 -2.76 14.47
CA GLN A 41 5.84 -3.76 14.64
C GLN A 41 6.71 -3.91 13.39
N ASN A 42 6.09 -3.90 12.22
CA ASN A 42 6.74 -3.99 10.92
C ASN A 42 6.71 -2.67 10.14
N GLY A 43 6.48 -1.55 10.82
CA GLY A 43 6.39 -0.23 10.20
C GLY A 43 7.61 0.14 9.36
N GLY A 44 8.80 -0.32 9.75
CA GLY A 44 10.04 -0.14 8.99
C GLY A 44 10.01 -0.68 7.56
N ALA A 45 9.16 -1.68 7.28
CA ALA A 45 8.97 -2.21 5.94
C ALA A 45 8.18 -1.27 5.01
N PHE A 46 7.42 -0.34 5.57
CA PHE A 46 6.52 0.58 4.83
C PHE A 46 7.09 1.99 4.67
N VAL A 47 8.15 2.35 5.38
CA VAL A 47 8.74 3.69 5.29
C VAL A 47 9.62 3.86 4.05
N THR A 48 9.81 5.11 3.65
CA THR A 48 10.54 5.54 2.44
C THR A 48 11.92 4.89 2.26
N ASN A 49 12.64 4.65 3.34
CA ASN A 49 13.98 4.06 3.29
C ASN A 49 13.99 2.59 2.84
N SER A 50 12.87 1.87 2.98
CA SER A 50 12.72 0.53 2.42
C SER A 50 12.42 0.54 0.92
N GLY A 51 12.02 1.69 0.36
CA GLY A 51 11.56 1.83 -1.01
C GLY A 51 10.20 1.17 -1.29
N PHE A 52 9.49 0.72 -0.25
CA PHE A 52 8.24 -0.01 -0.41
C PHE A 52 7.11 0.91 -0.91
N VAL A 53 6.47 0.51 -1.99
CA VAL A 53 5.32 1.22 -2.58
C VAL A 53 4.25 0.21 -2.93
N LEU A 54 3.04 0.38 -2.40
CA LEU A 54 1.88 -0.44 -2.72
C LEU A 54 1.29 -0.04 -4.07
N PRO A 55 1.17 -0.98 -5.02
CA PRO A 55 0.57 -0.68 -6.32
C PRO A 55 -0.95 -0.62 -6.22
N LEU A 56 -1.53 0.39 -6.85
CA LEU A 56 -2.96 0.53 -7.12
C LEU A 56 -3.17 0.41 -8.64
N PRO A 57 -3.47 -0.78 -9.19
CA PRO A 57 -3.83 -0.92 -10.60
C PRO A 57 -5.21 -0.31 -10.87
N LEU A 58 -5.45 0.17 -12.10
CA LEU A 58 -6.79 0.55 -12.51
C LEU A 58 -7.69 -0.69 -12.52
N THR A 59 -8.78 -0.63 -11.78
CA THR A 59 -9.80 -1.67 -11.75
C THR A 59 -10.87 -1.34 -12.77
N THR A 60 -11.15 -2.26 -13.69
CA THR A 60 -12.05 -2.03 -14.84
C THR A 60 -13.43 -2.65 -14.65
N ASN A 61 -13.61 -3.50 -13.65
CA ASN A 61 -14.87 -4.19 -13.37
C ASN A 61 -15.07 -4.40 -11.86
N GLY A 62 -16.27 -4.81 -11.47
CA GLY A 62 -16.63 -5.06 -10.07
C GLY A 62 -16.78 -3.79 -9.25
N THR A 63 -16.75 -3.95 -7.90
CA THR A 63 -17.03 -2.90 -6.91
C THR A 63 -16.13 -1.67 -7.05
N TYR A 64 -14.88 -1.86 -7.43
CA TYR A 64 -13.88 -0.78 -7.52
C TYR A 64 -13.68 -0.28 -8.96
N ALA A 65 -14.60 -0.59 -9.89
CA ALA A 65 -14.49 -0.17 -11.28
C ALA A 65 -14.34 1.36 -11.42
N GLY A 66 -13.36 1.80 -12.20
CA GLY A 66 -13.03 3.21 -12.39
C GLY A 66 -12.04 3.79 -11.37
N TYR A 67 -11.69 3.05 -10.32
CA TYR A 67 -10.67 3.43 -9.34
C TYR A 67 -9.36 2.70 -9.59
N TYR A 68 -8.26 3.32 -9.20
CA TYR A 68 -6.98 2.65 -8.97
C TYR A 68 -7.05 2.02 -7.58
N SER A 69 -7.09 0.69 -7.44
CA SER A 69 -7.41 0.06 -6.15
C SER A 69 -6.56 -1.16 -5.83
N THR A 70 -6.46 -1.47 -4.53
CA THR A 70 -5.86 -2.70 -4.00
C THR A 70 -6.55 -3.13 -2.71
N ALA A 71 -6.68 -4.45 -2.52
CA ALA A 71 -7.04 -5.08 -1.26
C ALA A 71 -5.84 -5.83 -0.63
N SER A 72 -4.61 -5.56 -1.10
CA SER A 72 -3.41 -6.30 -0.68
C SER A 72 -2.76 -5.79 0.61
N LEU A 73 -3.37 -4.85 1.33
CA LEU A 73 -2.91 -4.39 2.64
C LEU A 73 -3.98 -4.67 3.69
N THR A 74 -3.62 -5.44 4.71
CA THR A 74 -4.47 -5.75 5.86
C THR A 74 -3.85 -5.16 7.13
N PRO A 75 -4.32 -4.02 7.63
CA PRO A 75 -3.95 -3.53 8.95
C PRO A 75 -4.54 -4.45 10.03
N THR A 76 -3.71 -4.87 10.97
CA THR A 76 -4.01 -5.92 11.96
C THR A 76 -3.68 -5.44 13.36
N ALA A 77 -4.54 -5.68 14.33
CA ALA A 77 -4.22 -5.55 15.75
C ALA A 77 -3.70 -6.88 16.28
N ILE A 78 -2.55 -6.86 16.94
CA ILE A 78 -1.92 -8.05 17.49
C ILE A 78 -2.65 -8.48 18.78
N GLY A 79 -2.97 -9.75 18.91
CA GLY A 79 -3.62 -10.33 20.09
C GLY A 79 -2.65 -10.79 21.16
N THR A 80 -3.20 -11.14 22.33
CA THR A 80 -2.43 -11.58 23.52
C THR A 80 -1.60 -12.86 23.30
N GLY A 81 -1.89 -13.64 22.27
CA GLY A 81 -1.10 -14.81 21.88
C GLY A 81 0.12 -14.50 21.01
N PHE A 82 0.37 -13.24 20.66
CA PHE A 82 1.44 -12.81 19.78
C PHE A 82 2.52 -12.05 20.54
N PHE A 83 3.61 -11.71 19.83
CA PHE A 83 4.70 -10.92 20.39
C PHE A 83 4.32 -9.43 20.48
N ASP A 84 4.63 -8.79 21.60
CA ASP A 84 4.31 -7.37 21.88
C ASP A 84 2.83 -6.96 21.70
N PRO A 85 1.85 -7.72 22.21
CA PRO A 85 0.45 -7.36 22.08
C PRO A 85 0.11 -6.11 22.91
N PRO A 86 -0.92 -5.33 22.52
CA PRO A 86 -1.52 -4.35 23.44
C PRO A 86 -2.13 -5.01 24.67
N ALA A 87 -2.36 -4.24 25.74
CA ALA A 87 -2.97 -4.74 26.95
C ALA A 87 -4.41 -5.23 26.69
N PRO A 88 -4.88 -6.28 27.41
CA PRO A 88 -6.29 -6.66 27.41
C PRO A 88 -7.20 -5.48 27.72
N GLY A 89 -8.32 -5.36 27.00
CA GLY A 89 -9.22 -4.22 27.09
C GLY A 89 -8.89 -3.04 26.16
N THR A 90 -7.80 -3.13 25.38
CA THR A 90 -7.51 -2.16 24.33
C THR A 90 -8.42 -2.38 23.13
N GLN A 91 -8.91 -1.29 22.52
CA GLN A 91 -9.56 -1.28 21.21
C GLN A 91 -8.71 -0.48 20.21
N VAL A 92 -7.97 -1.17 19.38
CA VAL A 92 -7.05 -0.54 18.42
C VAL A 92 -7.81 -0.03 17.20
N ARG A 93 -7.57 1.24 16.85
CA ARG A 93 -8.04 1.86 15.60
C ARG A 93 -6.86 2.44 14.83
N LEU A 94 -7.02 2.51 13.50
CA LEU A 94 -6.07 3.16 12.59
C LEU A 94 -6.68 4.46 12.07
N ARG A 95 -6.11 5.60 12.45
CA ARG A 95 -6.51 6.92 11.99
C ARG A 95 -5.72 7.33 10.77
N PHE A 96 -6.38 7.93 9.78
CA PHE A 96 -5.79 8.48 8.57
C PHE A 96 -5.56 9.99 8.76
N VAL A 97 -4.33 10.36 9.05
CA VAL A 97 -3.97 11.71 9.50
C VAL A 97 -3.77 12.67 8.34
N SER A 98 -3.14 12.21 7.27
CA SER A 98 -2.93 13.04 6.08
C SER A 98 -2.92 12.20 4.81
N ALA A 99 -3.23 12.88 3.71
CA ALA A 99 -3.06 12.35 2.36
C ALA A 99 -2.47 13.44 1.45
N SER A 100 -1.42 13.10 0.72
CA SER A 100 -0.85 13.92 -0.35
C SER A 100 -0.75 13.09 -1.63
N GLY A 101 -0.76 13.76 -2.79
CA GLY A 101 -0.74 13.08 -4.07
C GLY A 101 -0.98 14.02 -5.25
N PRO A 102 -1.42 13.52 -6.40
CA PRO A 102 -1.72 14.30 -7.58
C PRO A 102 -2.82 15.35 -7.32
N VAL A 103 -2.65 16.54 -7.86
CA VAL A 103 -3.62 17.63 -7.74
C VAL A 103 -5.00 17.18 -8.24
N GLY A 104 -6.03 17.46 -7.44
CA GLY A 104 -7.42 17.05 -7.70
C GLY A 104 -7.72 15.59 -7.45
N GLY A 105 -6.72 14.81 -6.99
CA GLY A 105 -6.92 13.42 -6.59
C GLY A 105 -7.50 13.27 -5.19
N SER A 106 -8.01 12.08 -4.90
CA SER A 106 -8.41 11.65 -3.55
C SER A 106 -8.02 10.20 -3.33
N PHE A 107 -7.79 9.87 -2.04
CA PHE A 107 -7.50 8.52 -1.59
C PHE A 107 -8.72 7.97 -0.85
N GLY A 108 -9.23 6.83 -1.27
CA GLY A 108 -10.43 6.21 -0.74
C GLY A 108 -10.13 5.00 0.14
N ILE A 109 -10.91 4.86 1.20
CA ILE A 109 -10.91 3.73 2.12
C ILE A 109 -12.26 3.03 2.03
N TRP A 110 -12.22 1.73 1.76
CA TRP A 110 -13.36 0.84 1.67
C TRP A 110 -13.25 -0.12 2.83
N ASP A 111 -14.07 0.07 3.83
CA ASP A 111 -14.06 -0.70 5.07
C ASP A 111 -15.37 -1.49 5.18
N VAL A 112 -15.26 -2.73 5.63
CA VAL A 112 -16.44 -3.51 6.00
C VAL A 112 -16.91 -3.05 7.37
N ASP A 113 -18.19 -2.75 7.51
CA ASP A 113 -18.79 -2.43 8.81
C ASP A 113 -18.90 -3.72 9.64
N GLY A 114 -18.07 -3.78 10.68
CA GLY A 114 -18.08 -4.87 11.63
C GLY A 114 -17.28 -6.11 11.18
N PHE A 115 -17.29 -7.12 12.04
CA PHE A 115 -16.71 -8.43 11.78
C PHE A 115 -17.65 -9.22 10.85
N ASN A 116 -17.22 -9.46 9.64
CA ASN A 116 -17.87 -10.39 8.73
C ASN A 116 -17.00 -11.64 8.56
N PRO A 117 -17.38 -12.79 9.12
CA PRO A 117 -16.60 -14.02 8.99
C PRO A 117 -16.48 -14.54 7.55
N ASN A 118 -17.33 -14.05 6.64
CA ASN A 118 -17.27 -14.43 5.22
C ASN A 118 -16.33 -13.53 4.40
N GLU A 119 -15.67 -12.54 5.02
CA GLU A 119 -14.65 -11.68 4.41
C GLU A 119 -15.11 -10.99 3.11
N ASP A 120 -16.39 -10.65 3.02
CA ASP A 120 -16.94 -9.96 1.86
C ASP A 120 -16.27 -8.59 1.71
N ALA A 121 -15.88 -8.28 0.46
CA ALA A 121 -15.31 -6.99 0.15
C ALA A 121 -16.31 -5.86 0.45
N ALA A 122 -15.82 -4.75 1.01
CA ALA A 122 -16.64 -3.56 1.21
C ALA A 122 -17.28 -3.11 -0.11
N SER A 123 -18.60 -3.00 -0.13
CA SER A 123 -19.38 -2.68 -1.33
C SER A 123 -19.46 -1.17 -1.59
N THR A 124 -19.18 -0.35 -0.60
CA THR A 124 -19.26 1.11 -0.66
C THR A 124 -17.98 1.78 -0.17
N LEU A 125 -17.71 2.96 -0.72
CA LEU A 125 -16.64 3.82 -0.23
C LEU A 125 -17.01 4.35 1.16
N THR A 126 -16.25 3.96 2.19
CA THR A 126 -16.52 4.37 3.57
C THR A 126 -16.19 5.84 3.78
N PHE A 127 -15.01 6.27 3.32
CA PHE A 127 -14.65 7.69 3.29
C PHE A 127 -13.53 7.93 2.28
N SER A 128 -13.36 9.19 1.89
CA SER A 128 -12.25 9.63 1.03
C SER A 128 -11.47 10.78 1.66
N LEU A 129 -10.19 10.83 1.34
CA LEU A 129 -9.25 11.85 1.77
C LEU A 129 -8.79 12.64 0.54
N PRO A 130 -9.21 13.90 0.36
CA PRO A 130 -8.57 14.78 -0.63
C PRO A 130 -7.06 14.87 -0.39
N VAL A 131 -6.27 14.98 -1.45
CA VAL A 131 -4.79 14.99 -1.37
C VAL A 131 -4.17 16.19 -0.62
N VAL A 132 -5.01 17.08 -0.10
CA VAL A 132 -4.62 18.17 0.81
C VAL A 132 -5.03 17.92 2.26
N THR A 133 -5.49 16.69 2.58
CA THR A 133 -5.91 16.34 3.95
C THR A 133 -4.73 16.45 4.90
N VAL A 134 -4.91 17.20 5.98
CA VAL A 134 -4.02 17.31 7.13
C VAL A 134 -4.85 17.24 8.41
N ASN A 135 -4.31 16.64 9.47
CA ASN A 135 -5.00 16.45 10.75
C ASN A 135 -6.36 15.72 10.59
N GLY A 136 -6.43 14.75 9.68
CA GLY A 136 -7.62 13.93 9.48
C GLY A 136 -7.98 13.14 10.73
N THR A 137 -9.29 12.91 10.94
CA THR A 137 -9.83 12.17 12.09
C THR A 137 -10.50 10.85 11.72
N ASN A 138 -10.71 10.61 10.41
CA ASN A 138 -11.29 9.37 9.92
C ASN A 138 -10.44 8.15 10.33
N SER A 139 -11.08 7.10 10.76
CA SER A 139 -10.39 5.89 11.23
C SER A 139 -11.18 4.63 10.92
N ILE A 140 -10.46 3.51 10.86
CA ILE A 140 -11.03 2.16 10.80
C ILE A 140 -10.71 1.41 12.09
N LEU A 141 -11.58 0.48 12.46
CA LEU A 141 -11.40 -0.40 13.61
C LEU A 141 -10.40 -1.51 13.23
N LEU A 142 -9.44 -1.82 14.10
CA LEU A 142 -8.52 -2.94 13.89
C LEU A 142 -8.81 -4.11 14.84
N SER A 143 -9.25 -3.84 16.07
CA SER A 143 -9.64 -4.87 17.02
C SER A 143 -11.02 -5.43 16.68
N GLU A 144 -11.22 -6.73 16.89
CA GLU A 144 -12.51 -7.40 16.75
C GLU A 144 -13.33 -7.40 18.03
N ASN A 145 -12.90 -6.64 19.06
CA ASN A 145 -13.60 -6.50 20.34
C ASN A 145 -14.38 -5.17 20.42
N ASP A 146 -15.36 -5.12 21.33
CA ASP A 146 -16.21 -3.97 21.60
C ASP A 146 -15.67 -3.03 22.69
N ALA A 147 -14.36 -3.01 22.92
CA ALA A 147 -13.67 -2.28 23.99
C ALA A 147 -14.08 -2.72 25.41
N GLU A 148 -14.52 -3.96 25.58
CA GLU A 148 -14.81 -4.50 26.89
C GLU A 148 -13.54 -4.62 27.76
N PRO A 149 -13.63 -4.34 29.07
CA PRO A 149 -12.50 -4.50 29.99
C PRO A 149 -11.95 -5.92 29.97
N GLY A 150 -10.65 -6.07 29.71
CA GLY A 150 -9.98 -7.38 29.64
C GLY A 150 -10.14 -8.16 28.34
N ALA A 151 -10.86 -7.63 27.34
CA ALA A 151 -10.99 -8.29 26.03
C ALA A 151 -9.65 -8.33 25.29
N ASP A 152 -9.43 -9.40 24.51
CA ASP A 152 -8.25 -9.51 23.64
C ASP A 152 -8.27 -8.39 22.60
N PRO A 153 -7.19 -7.60 22.43
CA PRO A 153 -7.12 -6.55 21.41
C PRO A 153 -7.01 -7.06 19.98
N PHE A 154 -6.96 -8.37 19.75
CA PHE A 154 -6.79 -8.96 18.43
C PHE A 154 -7.80 -8.45 17.40
N GLY A 155 -7.34 -8.36 16.16
CA GLY A 155 -8.19 -8.15 14.99
C GLY A 155 -7.43 -8.36 13.69
N HIS A 156 -8.08 -9.12 12.77
CA HIS A 156 -7.56 -9.45 11.44
C HIS A 156 -8.70 -9.33 10.43
N ILE A 157 -9.20 -8.11 10.25
CA ILE A 157 -10.40 -7.84 9.45
C ILE A 157 -10.00 -7.75 7.98
N HIS A 158 -10.43 -8.71 7.19
CA HIS A 158 -10.29 -8.74 5.74
C HIS A 158 -11.37 -7.90 5.03
N GLY A 159 -11.38 -7.95 3.69
CA GLY A 159 -12.39 -7.25 2.88
C GLY A 159 -12.16 -5.75 2.73
N ARG A 160 -11.12 -5.18 3.34
CA ARG A 160 -10.74 -3.78 3.18
C ARG A 160 -10.03 -3.54 1.86
N ALA A 161 -10.33 -2.39 1.24
CA ALA A 161 -9.59 -1.95 0.07
C ALA A 161 -9.22 -0.46 0.17
N PHE A 162 -8.18 -0.12 -0.56
CA PHE A 162 -7.67 1.25 -0.71
C PHE A 162 -7.75 1.64 -2.16
N SER A 163 -8.13 2.88 -2.44
CA SER A 163 -8.30 3.36 -3.80
C SER A 163 -7.78 4.78 -4.00
N ALA A 164 -7.57 5.13 -5.27
CA ALA A 164 -7.24 6.48 -5.69
C ALA A 164 -8.03 6.84 -6.94
N THR A 165 -8.39 8.11 -7.08
CA THR A 165 -9.18 8.58 -8.22
C THR A 165 -8.31 8.99 -9.41
N THR A 166 -7.06 9.37 -9.17
CA THR A 166 -6.16 9.93 -10.19
C THR A 166 -4.85 9.15 -10.19
N PRO A 167 -4.24 8.88 -11.35
CA PRO A 167 -2.94 8.20 -11.39
C PRO A 167 -1.84 9.07 -10.80
N GLY A 168 -0.93 8.46 -10.04
CA GLY A 168 0.20 9.11 -9.40
C GLY A 168 0.62 8.47 -8.09
N LEU A 169 1.64 9.06 -7.46
CA LEU A 169 2.11 8.63 -6.15
C LEU A 169 1.31 9.33 -5.06
N TYR A 170 0.73 8.53 -4.17
CA TYR A 170 0.06 9.00 -2.96
C TYR A 170 0.90 8.66 -1.73
N VAL A 171 0.95 9.58 -0.78
CA VAL A 171 1.52 9.34 0.55
C VAL A 171 0.41 9.53 1.56
N VAL A 172 0.05 8.45 2.25
CA VAL A 172 -1.01 8.42 3.24
C VAL A 172 -0.39 8.18 4.60
N THR A 173 -0.51 9.13 5.51
CA THR A 173 0.03 9.01 6.85
C THR A 173 -1.02 8.50 7.80
N VAL A 174 -0.71 7.42 8.50
CA VAL A 174 -1.59 6.77 9.46
C VAL A 174 -1.02 6.81 10.87
N GLN A 175 -1.90 6.63 11.86
CA GLN A 175 -1.56 6.54 13.28
C GLN A 175 -2.47 5.52 13.96
N ALA A 176 -1.90 4.57 14.68
CA ALA A 176 -2.66 3.69 15.55
C ALA A 176 -2.96 4.41 16.88
N TYR A 177 -4.17 4.21 17.40
CA TYR A 177 -4.58 4.74 18.71
C TYR A 177 -5.54 3.78 19.40
N ASP A 178 -5.60 3.86 20.71
CA ASP A 178 -6.53 3.12 21.56
C ASP A 178 -7.82 3.95 21.75
N ASN A 179 -8.95 3.35 21.38
CA ASN A 179 -10.29 3.96 21.51
C ASN A 179 -11.05 3.46 22.74
N SER A 180 -10.44 2.61 23.57
CA SER A 180 -11.06 2.15 24.81
C SER A 180 -11.10 3.24 25.87
N ALA A 181 -11.92 3.01 26.88
CA ALA A 181 -11.99 3.84 28.10
C ALA A 181 -11.47 3.08 29.34
N ASN A 182 -10.69 2.02 29.12
CA ASN A 182 -10.28 1.05 30.16
C ASN A 182 -8.97 1.41 30.87
N GLY A 183 -8.41 2.59 30.57
CA GLY A 183 -7.23 3.08 31.24
C GLY A 183 -7.46 3.51 32.67
N THR A 184 -6.44 3.50 33.50
CA THR A 184 -6.47 3.87 34.91
C THR A 184 -5.75 5.22 35.12
N PRO A 185 -6.39 6.24 35.75
CA PRO A 185 -7.71 6.22 36.40
C PRO A 185 -8.90 6.35 35.40
N SER A 186 -8.67 6.70 34.14
CA SER A 186 -9.69 6.83 33.08
C SER A 186 -9.02 7.07 31.72
N GLY A 187 -9.78 6.93 30.64
CA GLY A 187 -9.32 7.13 29.27
C GLY A 187 -8.73 5.89 28.64
N SER A 188 -7.96 6.04 27.57
CA SER A 188 -7.30 4.93 26.88
C SER A 188 -6.19 4.31 27.71
N ILE A 189 -5.94 3.01 27.50
CA ILE A 189 -4.81 2.31 28.14
C ILE A 189 -3.51 2.77 27.50
N HIS A 190 -3.46 2.80 26.18
CA HIS A 190 -2.26 3.11 25.41
C HIS A 190 -2.25 4.53 24.85
N SER A 191 -1.08 5.14 24.82
CA SER A 191 -0.86 6.34 24.02
C SER A 191 -0.74 6.00 22.54
N PRO A 192 -1.07 6.95 21.63
CA PRO A 192 -0.99 6.70 20.19
C PRO A 192 0.42 6.37 19.69
N SER A 193 0.50 5.65 18.58
CA SER A 193 1.76 5.38 17.88
C SER A 193 2.37 6.67 17.31
N ILE A 194 3.62 6.59 16.88
CA ILE A 194 4.18 7.56 15.94
C ILE A 194 3.42 7.50 14.60
N LEU A 195 3.54 8.56 13.81
CA LEU A 195 2.98 8.62 12.46
C LEU A 195 3.75 7.70 11.50
N LEU A 196 3.02 6.97 10.65
CA LEU A 196 3.60 6.11 9.62
C LEU A 196 3.12 6.56 8.24
N PRO A 197 4.00 7.10 7.37
CA PRO A 197 3.68 7.35 5.97
C PRO A 197 3.74 6.04 5.16
N ILE A 198 2.68 5.75 4.42
CA ILE A 198 2.59 4.61 3.50
C ILE A 198 2.47 5.16 2.08
N TYR A 199 3.24 4.58 1.16
CA TYR A 199 3.31 4.98 -0.24
C TYR A 199 2.43 4.07 -1.09
N PHE A 200 1.56 4.69 -1.91
CA PHE A 200 0.69 4.00 -2.87
C PHE A 200 0.92 4.58 -4.26
N GLN A 201 1.14 3.72 -5.25
CA GLN A 201 1.26 4.14 -6.65
C GLN A 201 0.02 3.76 -7.43
N ALA A 202 -0.79 4.74 -7.77
CA ALA A 202 -1.92 4.59 -8.66
C ALA A 202 -1.45 4.61 -10.12
N GLY A 203 -1.72 3.53 -10.85
CA GLY A 203 -1.32 3.39 -12.25
C GLY A 203 0.21 3.36 -12.45
N VAL A 204 0.65 3.80 -13.62
CA VAL A 204 2.06 3.89 -14.00
C VAL A 204 2.37 5.34 -14.38
N THR A 205 3.06 6.05 -13.52
CA THR A 205 3.37 7.48 -13.71
C THR A 205 4.79 7.81 -13.26
N ILE A 206 5.34 8.89 -13.81
CA ILE A 206 6.50 9.56 -13.23
C ILE A 206 6.01 10.32 -11.99
N ALA A 207 6.52 9.95 -10.82
CA ALA A 207 6.14 10.54 -9.54
C ALA A 207 6.86 11.86 -9.27
N GLY A 208 8.09 12.01 -9.79
CA GLY A 208 8.89 13.20 -9.65
C GLY A 208 9.83 13.41 -10.82
N LEU A 209 10.05 14.68 -11.17
CA LEU A 209 11.04 15.09 -12.15
C LEU A 209 11.73 16.34 -11.63
N THR A 210 13.02 16.23 -11.34
CA THR A 210 13.85 17.35 -10.89
C THR A 210 14.99 17.56 -11.86
N ARG A 211 15.34 18.82 -12.11
CA ARG A 211 16.46 19.19 -12.98
C ARG A 211 17.45 20.01 -12.19
N ASP A 212 18.71 19.64 -12.29
CA ASP A 212 19.84 20.47 -11.93
C ASP A 212 20.62 20.93 -13.19
N THR A 213 21.79 21.51 -13.00
CA THR A 213 22.61 22.05 -14.10
C THR A 213 23.06 20.98 -15.09
N ASN A 214 23.28 19.76 -14.63
CA ASN A 214 23.97 18.71 -15.38
C ASN A 214 23.14 17.46 -15.63
N GLN A 215 21.97 17.32 -14.98
CA GLN A 215 21.17 16.11 -15.09
C GLN A 215 19.69 16.36 -14.78
N VAL A 216 18.86 15.43 -15.27
CA VAL A 216 17.46 15.30 -14.87
C VAL A 216 17.32 14.02 -14.08
N THR A 217 16.73 14.10 -12.89
CA THR A 217 16.39 12.95 -12.06
C THR A 217 14.90 12.64 -12.20
N ILE A 218 14.58 11.40 -12.56
CA ILE A 218 13.23 10.89 -12.77
C ILE A 218 12.94 9.87 -11.68
N THR A 219 11.88 10.11 -10.88
CA THR A 219 11.44 9.21 -9.81
C THR A 219 10.10 8.59 -10.18
N PHE A 220 9.96 7.29 -9.99
CA PHE A 220 8.74 6.53 -10.28
C PHE A 220 8.66 5.27 -9.42
N ALA A 221 7.46 4.69 -9.28
CA ALA A 221 7.29 3.41 -8.59
C ALA A 221 7.29 2.25 -9.59
N SER A 222 8.04 1.19 -9.29
CA SER A 222 8.00 -0.09 -10.00
C SER A 222 7.27 -1.14 -9.17
N ARG A 223 6.86 -2.24 -9.81
CA ARG A 223 6.20 -3.38 -9.15
C ARG A 223 6.76 -4.70 -9.66
N ASN A 224 6.69 -5.73 -8.81
CA ASN A 224 7.07 -7.09 -9.18
C ASN A 224 6.29 -7.62 -10.39
N GLY A 225 6.92 -8.51 -11.16
CA GLY A 225 6.34 -9.10 -12.35
C GLY A 225 6.23 -8.13 -13.54
N ARG A 226 6.92 -6.99 -13.50
CA ARG A 226 7.01 -6.04 -14.61
C ARG A 226 8.40 -5.45 -14.70
N SER A 227 8.81 -5.07 -15.92
CA SER A 227 10.05 -4.35 -16.17
C SER A 227 9.71 -2.93 -16.67
N TYR A 228 10.33 -1.94 -16.04
CA TYR A 228 10.13 -0.54 -16.34
C TYR A 228 11.36 0.04 -16.99
N PHE A 229 11.15 0.86 -18.01
CA PHE A 229 12.20 1.59 -18.71
C PHE A 229 11.84 3.07 -18.72
N VAL A 230 12.80 3.92 -18.42
CA VAL A 230 12.66 5.35 -18.66
C VAL A 230 13.03 5.64 -20.09
N GLN A 231 12.12 6.25 -20.84
CA GLN A 231 12.35 6.69 -22.21
C GLN A 231 12.42 8.20 -22.29
N ALA A 232 13.24 8.69 -23.19
CA ALA A 232 13.35 10.10 -23.49
C ALA A 232 13.30 10.36 -25.00
N THR A 233 12.83 11.57 -25.37
CA THR A 233 12.82 12.06 -26.75
C THR A 233 12.83 13.60 -26.78
N ALA A 234 13.30 14.17 -27.88
CA ALA A 234 13.12 15.59 -28.20
C ALA A 234 11.82 15.86 -29.00
N THR A 235 11.21 14.82 -29.59
CA THR A 235 10.05 14.90 -30.49
C THR A 235 8.96 13.94 -30.07
N PRO A 236 8.16 14.28 -29.05
CA PRO A 236 7.21 13.34 -28.41
C PRO A 236 6.08 12.88 -29.34
N GLN A 237 5.80 13.62 -30.42
CA GLN A 237 4.79 13.31 -31.43
C GLN A 237 5.21 12.12 -32.33
N ILE A 238 6.52 11.83 -32.42
CA ILE A 238 7.06 10.76 -33.25
C ILE A 238 7.27 9.52 -32.40
N SER A 239 6.43 8.50 -32.57
CA SER A 239 6.44 7.28 -31.77
C SER A 239 7.83 6.58 -31.79
N ALA A 240 8.48 6.53 -32.93
CA ALA A 240 9.79 5.89 -33.12
C ALA A 240 10.97 6.66 -32.52
N SER A 241 10.76 7.92 -32.07
CA SER A 241 11.83 8.77 -31.51
C SER A 241 12.13 8.50 -30.03
N TRP A 242 11.30 7.71 -29.34
CA TRP A 242 11.47 7.38 -27.93
C TRP A 242 12.57 6.32 -27.75
N GLN A 243 13.57 6.66 -26.96
CA GLN A 243 14.72 5.78 -26.67
C GLN A 243 14.76 5.44 -25.19
N ASP A 244 15.05 4.18 -24.86
CA ASP A 244 15.32 3.78 -23.48
C ASP A 244 16.64 4.41 -23.02
N ILE A 245 16.59 5.19 -21.96
CA ILE A 245 17.76 5.85 -21.36
C ILE A 245 18.17 5.18 -20.04
N ALA A 246 17.28 4.45 -19.40
CA ALA A 246 17.55 3.69 -18.19
C ALA A 246 16.56 2.52 -18.04
N GLY A 247 16.98 1.46 -17.35
CA GLY A 247 16.22 0.23 -17.10
C GLY A 247 16.95 -1.02 -17.60
N PRO A 248 16.38 -2.23 -17.37
CA PRO A 248 15.10 -2.46 -16.72
C PRO A 248 15.14 -2.24 -15.20
N PHE A 249 14.10 -1.65 -14.66
CA PHE A 249 13.85 -1.55 -13.22
C PHE A 249 12.74 -2.51 -12.83
N THR A 250 12.88 -3.20 -11.70
CA THR A 250 11.93 -4.20 -11.19
C THR A 250 11.74 -4.04 -9.67
N GLY A 251 10.78 -4.77 -9.09
CA GLY A 251 10.52 -4.75 -7.65
C GLY A 251 9.37 -3.82 -7.26
N ASN A 252 8.83 -3.98 -6.05
CA ASN A 252 7.81 -3.10 -5.47
C ASN A 252 8.48 -1.96 -4.73
N ILE A 253 9.21 -1.09 -5.43
CA ILE A 253 10.02 -0.03 -4.82
C ILE A 253 9.92 1.28 -5.60
N LEU A 254 10.26 2.37 -4.92
CA LEU A 254 10.52 3.65 -5.56
C LEU A 254 11.87 3.60 -6.27
N GLN A 255 11.86 3.89 -7.58
CA GLN A 255 13.05 3.89 -8.43
C GLN A 255 13.47 5.31 -8.76
N THR A 256 14.76 5.47 -9.02
CA THR A 256 15.32 6.73 -9.51
C THR A 256 16.19 6.44 -10.74
N ALA A 257 15.93 7.17 -11.82
CA ALA A 257 16.75 7.17 -13.03
C ALA A 257 17.34 8.56 -13.27
N THR A 258 18.53 8.62 -13.85
CA THR A 258 19.21 9.87 -14.17
C THR A 258 19.45 9.98 -15.67
N ASP A 259 19.07 11.11 -16.26
CA ASP A 259 19.46 11.50 -17.60
C ASP A 259 20.50 12.61 -17.53
N ALA A 260 21.73 12.31 -17.94
CA ALA A 260 22.83 13.28 -18.00
C ALA A 260 22.82 14.13 -19.30
N ASN A 261 21.90 13.84 -20.24
CA ASN A 261 21.83 14.57 -21.51
C ASN A 261 20.91 15.78 -21.43
N VAL A 262 21.30 16.78 -20.66
CA VAL A 262 20.50 17.99 -20.37
C VAL A 262 20.67 19.14 -21.39
N ASN A 263 21.52 18.95 -22.39
CA ASN A 263 21.84 20.00 -23.38
C ASN A 263 20.78 20.12 -24.51
N ALA A 264 19.76 19.29 -24.54
CA ALA A 264 18.68 19.38 -25.50
C ALA A 264 17.78 20.60 -25.22
N VAL A 265 17.36 21.30 -26.29
CA VAL A 265 16.44 22.46 -26.21
C VAL A 265 15.10 22.07 -25.57
N ALA A 266 14.64 20.83 -25.83
CA ALA A 266 13.47 20.23 -25.18
C ALA A 266 13.74 18.72 -24.99
N ARG A 267 13.28 18.20 -23.86
CA ARG A 267 13.38 16.78 -23.58
C ARG A 267 12.15 16.30 -22.81
N PHE A 268 11.52 15.26 -23.32
CA PHE A 268 10.29 14.66 -22.79
C PHE A 268 10.61 13.28 -22.26
N TYR A 269 9.92 12.87 -21.22
CA TYR A 269 10.11 11.59 -20.55
C TYR A 269 8.80 10.82 -20.44
N ARG A 270 8.90 9.49 -20.54
CA ARG A 270 7.82 8.56 -20.22
C ARG A 270 8.36 7.27 -19.63
N LEU A 271 7.46 6.49 -19.05
CA LEU A 271 7.74 5.11 -18.65
C LEU A 271 7.22 4.15 -19.72
N ARG A 272 8.05 3.21 -20.13
CA ARG A 272 7.66 2.03 -20.89
C ARG A 272 7.65 0.85 -19.95
N VAL A 273 6.57 0.09 -19.92
CA VAL A 273 6.40 -1.08 -19.06
C VAL A 273 6.20 -2.31 -19.93
N THR A 274 6.93 -3.37 -19.62
CA THR A 274 6.74 -4.69 -20.24
C THR A 274 6.33 -5.69 -19.17
N THR A 275 5.44 -6.60 -19.53
CA THR A 275 5.19 -7.84 -18.78
C THR A 275 6.19 -8.90 -19.27
N PRO A 276 6.60 -9.83 -18.39
CA PRO A 276 7.38 -11.00 -18.80
C PRO A 276 6.65 -11.81 -19.85
#